data_c8ccbb8f10bc8054af80085126218908
#
_entry.id   c8ccbb8f10bc8054af80085126218908
#
_cell.length_a   1.000
_cell.length_b   1.000
_cell.length_c   1.000
_cell.angle_alpha   90.00
_cell.angle_beta   90.00
_cell.angle_gamma   90.00
#
_symmetry.space_group_name_H-M   'P 1'
#
loop_
_entity.id
_entity.type
_entity.pdbx_description
1 polymer ?
#
loop_
_entity_poly.entity_id
_entity_poly.type
_entity_poly.pdbx_seq_one_letter_code
_entity_poly.pdbx_strand_id
1 'polypeptide(L)'
;MFQIQNISKAYGKRQILKDVSLTVNDGEAVGILGVNGSGKSTFLSSVAAMYANNPEVSIGYIPQENPLLDELKPVDNIKLWSKASKASILEALSSEPLCHLGINSFIDTPVKKMSGGMKKRLSLATVLIDKPKLLLMDEPFAALDLTAKHDILGFMGLHLRQGGSIIVASHDEDIFRFCNRVFLLKNGIRYDTAEFQAKGISYVDILRSE
;
A
#
# COMPACT_ATOMS: atom_id res chain seq x y z
N MET A 1 -10.52 -1.46 13.92
CA MET A 1 -10.84 -0.11 13.37
C MET A 1 -9.69 0.84 13.66
N PHE A 2 -9.25 1.63 12.66
CA PHE A 2 -8.15 2.60 12.76
C PHE A 2 -8.71 4.02 12.63
N GLN A 3 -8.38 4.88 13.59
CA GLN A 3 -8.76 6.29 13.59
C GLN A 3 -7.55 7.15 13.30
N ILE A 4 -7.53 7.79 12.14
CA ILE A 4 -6.50 8.72 11.70
C ILE A 4 -7.10 10.10 11.82
N GLN A 5 -6.53 10.97 12.66
CA GLN A 5 -7.11 12.26 12.97
C GLN A 5 -6.12 13.39 12.74
N ASN A 6 -6.62 14.46 12.11
CA ASN A 6 -5.98 15.76 12.03
C ASN A 6 -4.56 15.74 11.43
N ILE A 7 -4.33 14.90 10.41
CA ILE A 7 -3.02 14.86 9.74
C ILE A 7 -2.78 16.17 9.00
N SER A 8 -1.83 16.93 9.52
CA SER A 8 -1.33 18.16 8.90
C SER A 8 0.17 18.04 8.69
N LYS A 9 0.68 18.41 7.50
CA LYS A 9 2.10 18.32 7.16
C LYS A 9 2.52 19.47 6.27
N ALA A 10 3.68 20.06 6.59
CA ALA A 10 4.32 21.07 5.76
C ALA A 10 5.79 20.73 5.52
N TYR A 11 6.34 21.11 4.39
CA TYR A 11 7.76 21.09 4.07
C TYR A 11 8.22 22.54 3.82
N GLY A 12 9.00 23.06 4.75
CA GLY A 12 9.33 24.49 4.80
C GLY A 12 8.07 25.34 4.90
N LYS A 13 7.85 26.24 3.93
CA LYS A 13 6.65 27.11 3.88
C LYS A 13 5.46 26.49 3.15
N ARG A 14 5.64 25.34 2.50
CA ARG A 14 4.58 24.71 1.68
C ARG A 14 3.77 23.73 2.53
N GLN A 15 2.50 24.07 2.77
CA GLN A 15 1.52 23.18 3.38
C GLN A 15 1.11 22.10 2.36
N ILE A 16 1.32 20.81 2.72
CA ILE A 16 0.99 19.67 1.86
C ILE A 16 -0.33 19.02 2.29
N LEU A 17 -0.55 18.85 3.61
CA LEU A 17 -1.77 18.29 4.17
C LEU A 17 -2.36 19.25 5.18
N LYS A 18 -3.69 19.38 5.17
CA LYS A 18 -4.46 20.32 5.98
C LYS A 18 -5.59 19.56 6.69
N ASP A 19 -5.34 19.14 7.92
CA ASP A 19 -6.34 18.53 8.79
C ASP A 19 -7.09 17.33 8.15
N VAL A 20 -6.34 16.41 7.54
CA VAL A 20 -6.90 15.24 6.89
C VAL A 20 -7.19 14.17 7.93
N SER A 21 -8.46 13.79 8.05
CA SER A 21 -8.91 12.74 8.97
C SER A 21 -9.59 11.60 8.20
N LEU A 22 -9.39 10.35 8.65
CA LEU A 22 -9.93 9.15 8.04
C LEU A 22 -10.16 8.09 9.09
N THR A 23 -11.30 7.41 9.03
CA THR A 23 -11.54 6.18 9.79
C THR A 23 -11.50 5.00 8.81
N VAL A 24 -10.80 3.91 9.17
CA VAL A 24 -10.75 2.66 8.39
C VAL A 24 -11.27 1.54 9.26
N ASN A 25 -12.30 0.84 8.79
CA ASN A 25 -12.87 -0.30 9.49
C ASN A 25 -12.05 -1.57 9.27
N ASP A 26 -12.21 -2.56 10.13
CA ASP A 26 -11.58 -3.87 9.94
C ASP A 26 -12.14 -4.52 8.66
N GLY A 27 -11.26 -5.11 7.85
CA GLY A 27 -11.62 -5.69 6.56
C GLY A 27 -11.96 -4.68 5.46
N GLU A 28 -11.65 -3.39 5.65
CA GLU A 28 -11.95 -2.33 4.69
C GLU A 28 -10.73 -1.94 3.86
N ALA A 29 -10.95 -1.75 2.55
CA ALA A 29 -10.01 -1.10 1.64
C ALA A 29 -10.48 0.32 1.30
N VAL A 30 -9.62 1.30 1.55
CA VAL A 30 -9.86 2.72 1.24
C VAL A 30 -8.87 3.21 0.20
N GLY A 31 -9.38 3.71 -0.92
CA GLY A 31 -8.60 4.31 -2.00
C GLY A 31 -8.37 5.80 -1.81
N ILE A 32 -7.18 6.29 -2.16
CA ILE A 32 -6.82 7.70 -2.22
C ILE A 32 -6.59 8.08 -3.68
N LEU A 33 -7.50 8.87 -4.22
CA LEU A 33 -7.40 9.47 -5.54
C LEU A 33 -6.75 10.85 -5.44
N GLY A 34 -5.99 11.27 -6.43
CA GLY A 34 -5.41 12.61 -6.52
C GLY A 34 -4.29 12.68 -7.53
N VAL A 35 -4.07 13.87 -8.10
CA VAL A 35 -2.99 14.12 -9.04
C VAL A 35 -1.60 13.94 -8.39
N ASN A 36 -0.56 13.87 -9.21
CA ASN A 36 0.80 13.85 -8.71
C ASN A 36 1.10 15.12 -7.91
N GLY A 37 1.70 14.96 -6.72
CA GLY A 37 1.98 16.08 -5.82
C GLY A 37 0.80 16.54 -4.96
N SER A 38 -0.38 15.89 -5.01
CA SER A 38 -1.53 16.22 -4.15
C SER A 38 -1.33 15.89 -2.66
N GLY A 39 -0.30 15.10 -2.31
CA GLY A 39 0.02 14.73 -0.94
C GLY A 39 -0.28 13.28 -0.55
N LYS A 40 -0.64 12.39 -1.49
CA LYS A 40 -0.97 10.97 -1.23
C LYS A 40 0.13 10.23 -0.46
N SER A 41 1.36 10.24 -0.99
CA SER A 41 2.52 9.62 -0.34
C SER A 41 2.84 10.26 1.01
N THR A 42 2.66 11.59 1.12
CA THR A 42 2.84 12.33 2.38
C THR A 42 1.78 11.90 3.41
N PHE A 43 0.54 11.67 2.99
CA PHE A 43 -0.51 11.18 3.88
C PHE A 43 -0.19 9.77 4.36
N LEU A 44 0.12 8.83 3.45
CA LEU A 44 0.46 7.45 3.83
C LEU A 44 1.67 7.39 4.78
N SER A 45 2.76 8.10 4.48
CA SER A 45 3.94 8.15 5.35
C SER A 45 3.66 8.81 6.70
N SER A 46 2.76 9.81 6.75
CA SER A 46 2.34 10.43 8.01
C SER A 46 1.50 9.47 8.86
N VAL A 47 0.62 8.67 8.25
CA VAL A 47 -0.12 7.61 8.94
C VAL A 47 0.84 6.54 9.48
N ALA A 48 1.81 6.09 8.68
CA ALA A 48 2.82 5.15 9.13
C ALA A 48 3.60 5.69 10.34
N ALA A 49 4.03 6.95 10.31
CA ALA A 49 4.75 7.61 11.40
C ALA A 49 3.87 7.77 12.67
N MET A 50 2.58 8.06 12.52
CA MET A 50 1.63 8.20 13.63
C MET A 50 1.56 6.94 14.49
N TYR A 51 1.64 5.77 13.87
CA TYR A 51 1.53 4.49 14.55
C TYR A 51 2.87 3.78 14.81
N ALA A 52 3.99 4.32 14.34
CA ALA A 52 5.31 3.66 14.40
C ALA A 52 5.74 3.26 15.83
N ASN A 53 5.27 3.99 16.86
CA ASN A 53 5.60 3.74 18.27
C ASN A 53 4.43 3.11 19.05
N ASN A 54 3.37 2.68 18.38
CA ASN A 54 2.23 2.05 19.05
C ASN A 54 2.37 0.51 18.96
N PRO A 55 2.72 -0.19 20.05
CA PRO A 55 2.95 -1.63 20.03
C PRO A 55 1.65 -2.45 19.80
N GLU A 56 0.49 -1.83 20.01
CA GLU A 56 -0.81 -2.48 19.83
C GLU A 56 -1.27 -2.48 18.37
N VAL A 57 -0.64 -1.65 17.52
CA VAL A 57 -1.04 -1.44 16.13
C VAL A 57 0.07 -1.89 15.20
N SER A 58 -0.14 -2.98 14.49
CA SER A 58 0.79 -3.46 13.45
C SER A 58 0.44 -2.83 12.10
N ILE A 59 1.33 -1.97 11.59
CA ILE A 59 1.20 -1.30 10.29
C ILE A 59 2.30 -1.74 9.35
N GLY A 60 1.93 -2.02 8.10
CA GLY A 60 2.86 -2.21 6.99
C GLY A 60 2.79 -1.03 6.02
N TYR A 61 3.92 -0.43 5.66
CA TYR A 61 3.98 0.61 4.64
C TYR A 61 4.82 0.17 3.45
N ILE A 62 4.21 0.18 2.29
CA ILE A 62 4.82 -0.16 1.00
C ILE A 62 4.92 1.13 0.18
N PRO A 63 6.10 1.74 0.10
CA PRO A 63 6.32 2.95 -0.68
C PRO A 63 6.26 2.67 -2.18
N GLN A 64 6.15 3.72 -2.98
CA GLN A 64 6.20 3.65 -4.44
C GLN A 64 7.51 3.02 -4.92
N GLU A 65 8.64 3.46 -4.38
CA GLU A 65 9.95 2.86 -4.65
C GLU A 65 10.17 1.62 -3.77
N ASN A 66 10.80 0.61 -4.32
CA ASN A 66 11.05 -0.64 -3.60
C ASN A 66 12.37 -0.50 -2.79
N PRO A 67 12.34 -0.51 -1.45
CA PRO A 67 13.53 -0.37 -0.62
C PRO A 67 14.30 -1.69 -0.52
N LEU A 68 14.72 -2.22 -1.67
CA LEU A 68 15.41 -3.50 -1.79
C LEU A 68 16.90 -3.29 -2.06
N LEU A 69 17.74 -4.13 -1.47
CA LEU A 69 19.18 -4.14 -1.75
C LEU A 69 19.48 -5.04 -2.95
N ASP A 70 20.05 -4.46 -3.99
CA ASP A 70 20.25 -5.08 -5.30
C ASP A 70 21.13 -6.34 -5.28
N GLU A 71 22.09 -6.42 -4.37
CA GLU A 71 23.03 -7.54 -4.28
C GLU A 71 22.46 -8.75 -3.52
N LEU A 72 21.38 -8.56 -2.78
CA LEU A 72 20.82 -9.59 -1.94
C LEU A 72 19.76 -10.43 -2.67
N LYS A 73 19.59 -11.68 -2.20
CA LYS A 73 18.49 -12.57 -2.56
C LYS A 73 17.24 -12.24 -1.75
N PRO A 74 16.02 -12.74 -2.15
CA PRO A 74 14.76 -12.47 -1.47
C PRO A 74 14.80 -12.67 0.05
N VAL A 75 15.22 -13.83 0.52
CA VAL A 75 15.23 -14.15 1.96
C VAL A 75 16.11 -13.18 2.74
N ASP A 76 17.27 -12.80 2.19
CA ASP A 76 18.18 -11.88 2.85
C ASP A 76 17.64 -10.45 2.86
N ASN A 77 16.95 -10.02 1.79
CA ASN A 77 16.23 -8.74 1.77
C ASN A 77 15.12 -8.70 2.82
N ILE A 78 14.27 -9.74 2.90
CA ILE A 78 13.20 -9.81 3.91
C ILE A 78 13.78 -9.76 5.32
N LYS A 79 14.89 -10.50 5.55
CA LYS A 79 15.55 -10.56 6.86
C LYS A 79 16.06 -9.21 7.37
N LEU A 80 16.39 -8.26 6.48
CA LEU A 80 16.81 -6.90 6.88
C LEU A 80 15.69 -6.12 7.58
N TRP A 81 14.44 -6.37 7.19
CA TRP A 81 13.27 -5.60 7.66
C TRP A 81 12.45 -6.35 8.70
N SER A 82 12.67 -7.65 8.87
CA SER A 82 11.92 -8.50 9.78
C SER A 82 12.81 -9.14 10.85
N LYS A 83 12.22 -9.34 12.03
CA LYS A 83 12.85 -10.11 13.13
C LYS A 83 12.74 -11.61 12.94
N ALA A 84 11.96 -12.10 11.96
CA ALA A 84 11.76 -13.51 11.70
C ALA A 84 13.07 -14.24 11.34
N SER A 85 13.21 -15.52 11.71
CA SER A 85 14.34 -16.34 11.27
C SER A 85 14.25 -16.65 9.77
N LYS A 86 15.36 -17.01 9.11
CA LYS A 86 15.33 -17.43 7.69
C LYS A 86 14.40 -18.63 7.48
N ALA A 87 14.36 -19.58 8.41
CA ALA A 87 13.46 -20.72 8.33
C ALA A 87 11.99 -20.30 8.39
N SER A 88 11.63 -19.41 9.33
CA SER A 88 10.27 -18.85 9.42
C SER A 88 9.88 -18.03 8.19
N ILE A 89 10.82 -17.31 7.57
CA ILE A 89 10.58 -16.57 6.32
C ILE A 89 10.25 -17.57 5.19
N LEU A 90 11.04 -18.63 5.01
CA LEU A 90 10.81 -19.64 3.97
C LEU A 90 9.47 -20.35 4.15
N GLU A 91 9.11 -20.70 5.39
CA GLU A 91 7.83 -21.29 5.73
C GLU A 91 6.68 -20.35 5.39
N ALA A 92 6.77 -19.08 5.80
CA ALA A 92 5.76 -18.06 5.51
C ALA A 92 5.59 -17.81 3.99
N LEU A 93 6.69 -17.76 3.22
CA LEU A 93 6.64 -17.59 1.77
C LEU A 93 5.99 -18.80 1.04
N SER A 94 5.91 -19.95 1.69
CA SER A 94 5.25 -21.15 1.18
C SER A 94 3.81 -21.31 1.67
N SER A 95 3.35 -20.43 2.56
CA SER A 95 2.03 -20.47 3.20
C SER A 95 1.17 -19.27 2.76
N GLU A 96 -0.17 -19.40 2.89
CA GLU A 96 -1.08 -18.28 2.65
C GLU A 96 -0.91 -17.17 3.71
N PRO A 97 -1.04 -15.90 3.29
CA PRO A 97 -1.32 -15.42 1.94
C PRO A 97 -0.07 -15.18 1.07
N LEU A 98 1.17 -15.33 1.62
CA LEU A 98 2.41 -14.94 0.96
C LEU A 98 2.79 -15.82 -0.24
N CYS A 99 2.34 -17.09 -0.26
CA CYS A 99 2.61 -18.00 -1.39
C CYS A 99 2.06 -17.46 -2.72
N HIS A 100 0.99 -16.67 -2.70
CA HIS A 100 0.41 -16.02 -3.89
C HIS A 100 1.32 -14.95 -4.52
N LEU A 101 2.31 -14.44 -3.77
CA LEU A 101 3.32 -13.55 -4.33
C LEU A 101 4.34 -14.29 -5.21
N GLY A 102 4.36 -15.61 -5.20
CA GLY A 102 5.19 -16.45 -6.06
C GLY A 102 6.70 -16.27 -5.87
N ILE A 103 7.14 -15.78 -4.69
CA ILE A 103 8.56 -15.48 -4.38
C ILE A 103 9.43 -16.75 -4.54
N ASN A 104 8.90 -17.92 -4.23
CA ASN A 104 9.62 -19.18 -4.31
C ASN A 104 10.14 -19.49 -5.72
N SER A 105 9.48 -19.00 -6.78
CA SER A 105 9.91 -19.21 -8.17
C SER A 105 11.20 -18.45 -8.52
N PHE A 106 11.59 -17.44 -7.75
CA PHE A 106 12.80 -16.65 -7.95
C PHE A 106 13.60 -16.43 -6.65
N ILE A 107 13.44 -17.32 -5.68
CA ILE A 107 14.03 -17.22 -4.33
C ILE A 107 15.57 -17.09 -4.36
N ASP A 108 16.21 -17.65 -5.37
CA ASP A 108 17.66 -17.63 -5.56
C ASP A 108 18.16 -16.50 -6.48
N THR A 109 17.25 -15.69 -7.03
CA THR A 109 17.60 -14.60 -7.93
C THR A 109 17.97 -13.33 -7.16
N PRO A 110 19.18 -12.75 -7.32
CA PRO A 110 19.51 -11.46 -6.71
C PRO A 110 18.63 -10.34 -7.28
N VAL A 111 18.30 -9.35 -6.45
CA VAL A 111 17.34 -8.27 -6.80
C VAL A 111 17.74 -7.51 -8.06
N LYS A 112 19.02 -7.28 -8.32
CA LYS A 112 19.52 -6.64 -9.55
C LYS A 112 19.15 -7.36 -10.85
N LYS A 113 18.83 -8.67 -10.77
CA LYS A 113 18.42 -9.49 -11.93
C LYS A 113 16.89 -9.65 -12.02
N MET A 114 16.13 -9.04 -11.12
CA MET A 114 14.67 -9.16 -11.07
C MET A 114 14.00 -8.17 -12.01
N SER A 115 12.85 -8.59 -12.57
CA SER A 115 11.92 -7.68 -13.25
C SER A 115 11.27 -6.73 -12.25
N GLY A 116 10.63 -5.64 -12.74
CA GLY A 116 9.89 -4.71 -11.90
C GLY A 116 8.79 -5.41 -11.08
N GLY A 117 8.04 -6.34 -11.69
CA GLY A 117 7.03 -7.14 -11.03
C GLY A 117 7.60 -8.05 -9.93
N MET A 118 8.74 -8.70 -10.16
CA MET A 118 9.43 -9.50 -9.13
C MET A 118 9.87 -8.62 -7.96
N LYS A 119 10.46 -7.45 -8.23
CA LYS A 119 10.86 -6.49 -7.19
C LYS A 119 9.67 -6.01 -6.38
N LYS A 120 8.52 -5.70 -7.00
CA LYS A 120 7.31 -5.26 -6.30
C LYS A 120 6.73 -6.36 -5.42
N ARG A 121 6.61 -7.60 -5.94
CA ARG A 121 6.18 -8.76 -5.14
C ARG A 121 7.10 -9.03 -3.94
N LEU A 122 8.41 -8.90 -4.13
CA LEU A 122 9.36 -9.02 -3.02
C LEU A 122 9.21 -7.88 -2.01
N SER A 123 9.05 -6.63 -2.45
CA SER A 123 8.79 -5.48 -1.56
C SER A 123 7.51 -5.68 -0.74
N LEU A 124 6.45 -6.23 -1.33
CA LEU A 124 5.25 -6.64 -0.59
C LEU A 124 5.61 -7.68 0.49
N ALA A 125 6.34 -8.74 0.14
CA ALA A 125 6.71 -9.79 1.08
C ALA A 125 7.53 -9.25 2.27
N THR A 126 8.43 -8.26 2.06
CA THR A 126 9.23 -7.67 3.15
C THR A 126 8.38 -7.03 4.25
N VAL A 127 7.23 -6.49 3.88
CA VAL A 127 6.31 -5.83 4.83
C VAL A 127 5.34 -6.83 5.43
N LEU A 128 4.86 -7.78 4.62
CA LEU A 128 3.79 -8.71 4.99
C LEU A 128 4.23 -9.86 5.88
N ILE A 129 5.54 -10.14 5.91
CA ILE A 129 6.10 -11.18 6.78
C ILE A 129 5.78 -10.94 8.26
N ASP A 130 5.64 -9.69 8.68
CA ASP A 130 5.31 -9.29 10.04
C ASP A 130 3.78 -9.18 10.28
N LYS A 131 2.96 -9.63 9.33
CA LYS A 131 1.49 -9.72 9.40
C LYS A 131 0.82 -8.43 9.88
N PRO A 132 1.02 -7.29 9.17
CA PRO A 132 0.41 -6.03 9.57
C PRO A 132 -1.12 -6.10 9.51
N LYS A 133 -1.80 -5.44 10.46
CA LYS A 133 -3.27 -5.31 10.45
C LYS A 133 -3.73 -4.20 9.50
N LEU A 134 -2.96 -3.12 9.39
CA LEU A 134 -3.22 -2.05 8.42
C LEU A 134 -2.09 -2.00 7.41
N LEU A 135 -2.43 -2.14 6.13
CA LEU A 135 -1.49 -2.06 5.03
C LEU A 135 -1.66 -0.72 4.31
N LEU A 136 -0.58 0.05 4.23
CA LEU A 136 -0.50 1.30 3.50
C LEU A 136 0.28 1.06 2.20
N MET A 137 -0.34 1.32 1.05
CA MET A 137 0.25 1.03 -0.25
C MET A 137 0.29 2.28 -1.13
N ASP A 138 1.49 2.65 -1.56
CA ASP A 138 1.70 3.81 -2.45
C ASP A 138 2.02 3.33 -3.87
N GLU A 139 1.10 3.60 -4.80
CA GLU A 139 1.17 3.21 -6.22
C GLU A 139 1.60 1.72 -6.43
N PRO A 140 0.86 0.75 -5.84
CA PRO A 140 1.29 -0.65 -5.85
C PRO A 140 1.34 -1.27 -7.24
N PHE A 141 0.65 -0.70 -8.24
CA PHE A 141 0.57 -1.20 -9.62
C PHE A 141 1.52 -0.50 -10.59
N ALA A 142 2.29 0.49 -10.11
CA ALA A 142 3.21 1.23 -10.98
C ALA A 142 4.19 0.29 -11.70
N ALA A 143 4.27 0.41 -13.05
CA ALA A 143 5.15 -0.36 -13.92
C ALA A 143 4.96 -1.89 -13.87
N LEU A 144 3.75 -2.38 -13.54
CA LEU A 144 3.45 -3.80 -13.50
C LEU A 144 2.68 -4.26 -14.76
N ASP A 145 2.94 -5.49 -15.19
CA ASP A 145 2.11 -6.20 -16.15
C ASP A 145 0.78 -6.67 -15.54
N LEU A 146 -0.13 -7.12 -16.39
CA LEU A 146 -1.47 -7.56 -15.96
C LEU A 146 -1.42 -8.73 -14.98
N THR A 147 -0.50 -9.67 -15.15
CA THR A 147 -0.35 -10.85 -14.28
C THR A 147 0.07 -10.41 -12.88
N ALA A 148 1.10 -9.56 -12.77
CA ALA A 148 1.56 -9.06 -11.49
C ALA A 148 0.48 -8.21 -10.75
N LYS A 149 -0.31 -7.42 -11.50
CA LYS A 149 -1.46 -6.69 -10.93
C LYS A 149 -2.50 -7.65 -10.36
N HIS A 150 -2.85 -8.70 -11.10
CA HIS A 150 -3.82 -9.71 -10.66
C HIS A 150 -3.36 -10.43 -9.39
N ASP A 151 -2.07 -10.81 -9.31
CA ASP A 151 -1.49 -11.46 -8.13
C ASP A 151 -1.60 -10.56 -6.90
N ILE A 152 -1.29 -9.27 -7.05
CA ILE A 152 -1.38 -8.30 -5.95
C ILE A 152 -2.83 -8.06 -5.52
N LEU A 153 -3.79 -7.96 -6.46
CA LEU A 153 -5.21 -7.86 -6.12
C LEU A 153 -5.72 -9.10 -5.38
N GLY A 154 -5.31 -10.28 -5.83
CA GLY A 154 -5.62 -11.54 -5.15
C GLY A 154 -5.12 -11.55 -3.70
N PHE A 155 -3.86 -11.13 -3.50
CA PHE A 155 -3.28 -10.97 -2.17
C PHE A 155 -4.06 -9.94 -1.32
N MET A 156 -4.37 -8.74 -1.87
CA MET A 156 -5.13 -7.70 -1.15
C MET A 156 -6.49 -8.25 -0.68
N GLY A 157 -7.17 -9.01 -1.54
CA GLY A 157 -8.45 -9.67 -1.19
C GLY A 157 -8.31 -10.70 -0.06
N LEU A 158 -7.22 -11.48 -0.04
CA LEU A 158 -6.93 -12.41 1.06
C LEU A 158 -6.66 -11.69 2.36
N HIS A 159 -5.86 -10.62 2.33
CA HIS A 159 -5.56 -9.80 3.50
C HIS A 159 -6.83 -9.23 4.14
N LEU A 160 -7.77 -8.69 3.34
CA LEU A 160 -9.07 -8.20 3.83
C LEU A 160 -9.91 -9.33 4.45
N ARG A 161 -9.99 -10.50 3.80
CA ARG A 161 -10.75 -11.66 4.33
C ARG A 161 -10.20 -12.18 5.66
N GLN A 162 -8.91 -11.98 5.91
CA GLN A 162 -8.26 -12.32 7.20
C GLN A 162 -8.43 -11.23 8.26
N GLY A 163 -9.25 -10.21 8.00
CA GLY A 163 -9.53 -9.11 8.93
C GLY A 163 -8.50 -7.98 8.89
N GLY A 164 -7.56 -8.00 7.95
CA GLY A 164 -6.67 -6.87 7.67
C GLY A 164 -7.43 -5.71 7.02
N SER A 165 -6.82 -4.53 7.02
CA SER A 165 -7.37 -3.33 6.37
C SER A 165 -6.32 -2.70 5.46
N ILE A 166 -6.76 -1.96 4.44
CA ILE A 166 -5.87 -1.38 3.42
C ILE A 166 -6.19 0.10 3.23
N ILE A 167 -5.16 0.94 3.14
CA ILE A 167 -5.23 2.27 2.54
C ILE A 167 -4.30 2.25 1.33
N VAL A 168 -4.82 2.54 0.15
CA VAL A 168 -4.04 2.51 -1.09
C VAL A 168 -4.16 3.82 -1.85
N ALA A 169 -3.01 4.44 -2.14
CA ALA A 169 -2.93 5.57 -3.05
C ALA A 169 -2.62 5.07 -4.46
N SER A 170 -3.42 5.47 -5.44
CA SER A 170 -3.21 5.09 -6.83
C SER A 170 -3.90 6.05 -7.79
N HIS A 171 -3.59 5.91 -9.08
CA HIS A 171 -4.32 6.47 -10.21
C HIS A 171 -4.89 5.35 -11.12
N ASP A 172 -4.79 4.08 -10.71
CA ASP A 172 -5.27 2.91 -11.47
C ASP A 172 -6.73 2.61 -11.10
N GLU A 173 -7.61 2.55 -12.12
CA GLU A 173 -9.05 2.32 -11.92
C GLU A 173 -9.36 0.96 -11.30
N ASP A 174 -8.58 -0.08 -11.59
CA ASP A 174 -8.82 -1.42 -11.05
C ASP A 174 -8.67 -1.44 -9.52
N ILE A 175 -7.74 -0.64 -8.97
CA ILE A 175 -7.62 -0.45 -7.52
C ILE A 175 -8.88 0.20 -6.96
N PHE A 176 -9.40 1.24 -7.62
CA PHE A 176 -10.59 1.93 -7.11
C PHE A 176 -11.85 1.07 -7.16
N ARG A 177 -11.97 0.18 -8.17
CA ARG A 177 -13.05 -0.81 -8.21
C ARG A 177 -12.94 -1.87 -7.11
N PHE A 178 -11.72 -2.16 -6.68
CA PHE A 178 -11.45 -3.08 -5.57
C PHE A 178 -11.77 -2.45 -4.20
N CYS A 179 -11.61 -1.12 -4.03
CA CYS A 179 -11.80 -0.43 -2.77
C CYS A 179 -13.28 -0.33 -2.37
N ASN A 180 -13.57 -0.45 -1.06
CA ASN A 180 -14.91 -0.23 -0.50
C ASN A 180 -15.34 1.23 -0.61
N ARG A 181 -14.41 2.16 -0.45
CA ARG A 181 -14.60 3.61 -0.65
C ARG A 181 -13.33 4.25 -1.17
N VAL A 182 -13.53 5.38 -1.84
CA VAL A 182 -12.44 6.21 -2.36
C VAL A 182 -12.67 7.65 -1.92
N PHE A 183 -11.62 8.37 -1.58
CA PHE A 183 -11.68 9.81 -1.41
C PHE A 183 -10.66 10.52 -2.31
N LEU A 184 -10.97 11.75 -2.66
CA LEU A 184 -10.05 12.62 -3.40
C LEU A 184 -9.19 13.42 -2.42
N LEU A 185 -7.87 13.43 -2.65
CA LEU A 185 -6.95 14.34 -1.98
C LEU A 185 -6.52 15.43 -2.96
N LYS A 186 -6.99 16.66 -2.71
CA LYS A 186 -6.72 17.84 -3.55
C LYS A 186 -6.26 19.01 -2.71
N ASN A 187 -5.14 19.64 -3.06
CA ASN A 187 -4.57 20.78 -2.33
C ASN A 187 -4.40 20.54 -0.82
N GLY A 188 -4.12 19.30 -0.44
CA GLY A 188 -3.94 18.86 0.93
C GLY A 188 -5.24 18.68 1.73
N ILE A 189 -6.40 18.73 1.08
CA ILE A 189 -7.73 18.57 1.68
C ILE A 189 -8.37 17.29 1.15
N ARG A 190 -9.06 16.56 2.04
CA ARG A 190 -9.85 15.39 1.68
C ARG A 190 -11.25 15.78 1.21
N TYR A 191 -11.69 15.18 0.11
CA TYR A 191 -13.06 15.27 -0.40
C TYR A 191 -13.66 13.86 -0.54
N ASP A 192 -14.91 13.69 -0.13
CA ASP A 192 -15.63 12.43 -0.34
C ASP A 192 -16.05 12.31 -1.81
N THR A 193 -15.82 11.13 -2.41
CA THR A 193 -16.18 10.87 -3.80
C THR A 193 -17.57 10.27 -3.98
N ALA A 194 -18.27 9.90 -2.91
CA ALA A 194 -19.58 9.24 -2.98
C ALA A 194 -20.63 10.08 -3.73
N GLU A 195 -20.63 11.40 -3.57
CA GLU A 195 -21.56 12.29 -4.29
C GLU A 195 -21.28 12.34 -5.79
N PHE A 196 -20.03 12.30 -6.21
CA PHE A 196 -19.64 12.28 -7.62
C PHE A 196 -20.05 10.95 -8.26
N GLN A 197 -19.83 9.85 -7.57
CA GLN A 197 -20.22 8.51 -8.03
C GLN A 197 -21.75 8.38 -8.17
N ALA A 198 -22.52 8.92 -7.21
CA ALA A 198 -23.98 8.94 -7.27
C ALA A 198 -24.51 9.72 -8.50
N LYS A 199 -23.73 10.68 -9.00
CA LYS A 199 -24.03 11.44 -10.23
C LYS A 199 -23.47 10.78 -11.50
N GLY A 200 -22.88 9.58 -11.41
CA GLY A 200 -22.25 8.87 -12.53
C GLY A 200 -20.96 9.50 -13.04
N ILE A 201 -20.32 10.37 -12.27
CA ILE A 201 -19.06 11.01 -12.63
C ILE A 201 -17.91 10.04 -12.38
N SER A 202 -17.10 9.75 -13.40
CA SER A 202 -15.97 8.84 -13.30
C SER A 202 -14.83 9.43 -12.47
N TYR A 203 -13.95 8.59 -11.93
CA TYR A 203 -12.74 9.05 -11.22
C TYR A 203 -11.83 9.91 -12.12
N VAL A 204 -11.77 9.60 -13.43
CA VAL A 204 -11.01 10.38 -14.41
C VAL A 204 -11.59 11.78 -14.56
N ASP A 205 -12.93 11.90 -14.61
CA ASP A 205 -13.60 13.19 -14.73
C ASP A 205 -13.41 14.04 -13.45
N ILE A 206 -13.43 13.39 -12.27
CA ILE A 206 -13.12 14.07 -11.00
C ILE A 206 -11.70 14.68 -11.03
N LEU A 207 -10.72 13.93 -11.57
CA LEU A 207 -9.35 14.42 -11.68
C LEU A 207 -9.21 15.55 -12.70
N ARG A 208 -9.98 15.52 -13.81
CA ARG A 208 -9.95 16.54 -14.86
C ARG A 208 -10.69 17.82 -14.53
N SER A 209 -11.59 17.79 -13.55
CA SER A 209 -12.35 18.97 -13.08
C SER A 209 -11.50 19.93 -12.22
N GLU A 210 -10.20 19.85 -12.31
CA GLU A 210 -9.23 20.71 -11.61
C GLU A 210 -8.93 22.02 -12.33
#